data_5ad51c605719ea09e8cd3c4cadc404fa
#
_entry.id   5ad51c605719ea09e8cd3c4cadc404fa
#
_cell.length_a   1.000
_cell.length_b   1.000
_cell.length_c   1.000
_cell.angle_alpha   90.00
_cell.angle_beta   90.00
_cell.angle_gamma   90.00
#
_symmetry.space_group_name_H-M   'P 1'
#
loop_
_entity.id
_entity.type
_entity.pdbx_description
1 polymer ?
#
loop_
_entity_poly.entity_id
_entity_poly.type
_entity_poly.pdbx_seq_one_letter_code
_entity_poly.pdbx_strand_id
1 'polypeptide(L)'
;MKKVLVSGASIGGPVLAYWLGRHGFDVTVVERATAPRKGGQAVDIRGAALTVVERMGVLERVRELRTTMRGMNMLDGDGNEIMRSEEETLSGGRFDSPDVEIMRDDLNRILLDASAGARYVYGDSIATLGEDGEVTFEGGWSDRYDHVIGADGLHSNVRRLAFGPEQQFLHHLGTYVSIYTADNFAGLDHWQTWFNAGEAGGALFSDRDPAEMRVNLGFRSGEIDYDYRDLDQQKRLIQEHCSQVWEAPRLLEAMWKADDFYFDSMAQVKMERWTKGRVALVGDAGYCASPLSGQGTSLALVGAYVLAQELGAGGADAYDRYEQRMRPFVAANQALAHENPGQGAAPESVQRAANSITLN
;
A
#
# COMPACT_ATOMS: atom_id res chain seq x y z
N MET A 1 4.03 14.09 -28.43
CA MET A 1 3.71 13.90 -27.00
C MET A 1 4.67 12.85 -26.47
N LYS A 2 5.31 13.05 -25.31
CA LYS A 2 6.17 12.02 -24.72
C LYS A 2 5.30 10.90 -24.18
N LYS A 3 5.72 9.65 -24.40
CA LYS A 3 5.02 8.45 -23.92
C LYS A 3 5.56 8.01 -22.57
N VAL A 4 4.68 7.72 -21.63
CA VAL A 4 5.02 7.18 -20.32
C VAL A 4 4.31 5.86 -20.09
N LEU A 5 5.08 4.84 -19.72
CA LEU A 5 4.54 3.57 -19.20
C LEU A 5 4.57 3.62 -17.68
N VAL A 6 3.45 3.28 -17.05
CA VAL A 6 3.33 3.06 -15.62
C VAL A 6 2.99 1.59 -15.38
N SER A 7 3.79 0.89 -14.57
CA SER A 7 3.53 -0.48 -14.14
C SER A 7 2.84 -0.45 -12.78
N GLY A 8 1.61 -0.99 -12.70
CA GLY A 8 0.78 -1.04 -11.51
C GLY A 8 -0.40 -0.05 -11.51
N ALA A 9 -1.61 -0.56 -11.26
CA ALA A 9 -2.87 0.21 -11.28
C ALA A 9 -3.54 0.30 -9.88
N SER A 10 -2.75 0.23 -8.79
CA SER A 10 -3.27 0.41 -7.43
C SER A 10 -3.36 1.90 -7.07
N ILE A 11 -2.57 2.41 -6.12
CA ILE A 11 -2.66 3.80 -5.66
C ILE A 11 -1.76 4.73 -6.49
N GLY A 12 -0.44 4.47 -6.52
CA GLY A 12 0.53 5.36 -7.17
C GLY A 12 0.35 5.48 -8.68
N GLY A 13 -0.01 4.39 -9.36
CA GLY A 13 -0.18 4.37 -10.81
C GLY A 13 -1.28 5.29 -11.33
N PRO A 14 -2.52 5.20 -10.85
CA PRO A 14 -3.60 6.11 -11.23
C PRO A 14 -3.31 7.58 -10.90
N VAL A 15 -2.65 7.88 -9.76
CA VAL A 15 -2.23 9.24 -9.41
C VAL A 15 -1.19 9.78 -10.40
N LEU A 16 -0.20 8.96 -10.77
CA LEU A 16 0.75 9.30 -11.84
C LEU A 16 0.03 9.55 -13.17
N ALA A 17 -0.88 8.65 -13.55
CA ALA A 17 -1.62 8.76 -14.79
C ALA A 17 -2.44 10.06 -14.85
N TYR A 18 -3.10 10.43 -13.75
CA TYR A 18 -3.84 11.69 -13.65
C TYR A 18 -2.92 12.91 -13.88
N TRP A 19 -1.83 13.01 -13.10
CA TRP A 19 -0.97 14.19 -13.15
C TRP A 19 -0.15 14.29 -14.42
N LEU A 20 0.41 13.17 -14.91
CA LEU A 20 1.16 13.14 -16.18
C LEU A 20 0.27 13.49 -17.36
N GLY A 21 -0.97 13.01 -17.39
CA GLY A 21 -1.95 13.41 -18.42
C GLY A 21 -2.21 14.92 -18.42
N ARG A 22 -2.31 15.56 -17.26
CA ARG A 22 -2.44 17.03 -17.13
C ARG A 22 -1.19 17.79 -17.58
N HIS A 23 -0.02 17.19 -17.52
CA HIS A 23 1.23 17.72 -18.07
C HIS A 23 1.43 17.39 -19.55
N GLY A 24 0.45 16.79 -20.22
CA GLY A 24 0.48 16.52 -21.66
C GLY A 24 1.29 15.30 -22.07
N PHE A 25 1.49 14.34 -21.18
CA PHE A 25 2.07 13.04 -21.51
C PHE A 25 1.00 12.09 -22.06
N ASP A 26 1.41 11.18 -22.94
CA ASP A 26 0.63 10.01 -23.36
C ASP A 26 0.91 8.85 -22.42
N VAL A 27 -0.06 8.51 -21.56
CA VAL A 27 0.16 7.58 -20.44
C VAL A 27 -0.53 6.25 -20.71
N THR A 28 0.24 5.16 -20.65
CA THR A 28 -0.25 3.80 -20.61
C THR A 28 0.04 3.21 -19.20
N VAL A 29 -0.96 2.65 -18.56
CA VAL A 29 -0.84 1.91 -17.30
C VAL A 29 -1.03 0.44 -17.60
N VAL A 30 -0.04 -0.40 -17.23
CA VAL A 30 -0.13 -1.85 -17.31
C VAL A 30 -0.32 -2.44 -15.90
N GLU A 31 -1.24 -3.40 -15.78
CA GLU A 31 -1.53 -4.08 -14.52
C GLU A 31 -1.60 -5.60 -14.74
N ARG A 32 -0.87 -6.35 -13.93
CA ARG A 32 -0.81 -7.81 -14.00
C ARG A 32 -2.15 -8.46 -13.68
N ALA A 33 -2.90 -7.92 -12.73
CA ALA A 33 -4.24 -8.40 -12.44
C ALA A 33 -5.17 -8.16 -13.62
N THR A 34 -6.11 -9.09 -13.83
CA THR A 34 -7.09 -9.01 -14.93
C THR A 34 -8.18 -7.95 -14.72
N ALA A 35 -8.30 -7.44 -13.50
CA ALA A 35 -9.23 -6.38 -13.10
C ALA A 35 -8.70 -5.65 -11.86
N PRO A 36 -9.25 -4.48 -11.50
CA PRO A 36 -8.97 -3.84 -10.22
C PRO A 36 -9.21 -4.80 -9.05
N ARG A 37 -8.24 -4.87 -8.14
CA ARG A 37 -8.28 -5.80 -7.01
C ARG A 37 -9.38 -5.37 -6.02
N LYS A 38 -10.30 -6.28 -5.73
CA LYS A 38 -11.35 -6.11 -4.73
C LYS A 38 -10.79 -6.35 -3.31
N GLY A 39 -11.48 -5.78 -2.32
CA GLY A 39 -11.14 -5.98 -0.91
C GLY A 39 -9.81 -5.32 -0.51
N GLY A 40 -9.26 -5.78 0.57
CA GLY A 40 -8.07 -5.25 1.21
C GLY A 40 -8.40 -4.48 2.49
N GLN A 41 -7.36 -4.04 3.18
CA GLN A 41 -7.45 -3.30 4.44
C GLN A 41 -7.91 -1.85 4.22
N ALA A 42 -8.29 -1.20 5.30
CA ALA A 42 -8.33 0.25 5.37
C ALA A 42 -6.91 0.83 5.23
N VAL A 43 -6.82 2.01 4.62
CA VAL A 43 -5.58 2.75 4.39
C VAL A 43 -5.76 4.21 4.77
N ASP A 44 -4.68 4.85 5.20
CA ASP A 44 -4.71 6.22 5.68
C ASP A 44 -4.17 7.19 4.64
N ILE A 45 -4.86 8.31 4.52
CA ILE A 45 -4.41 9.50 3.78
C ILE A 45 -4.09 10.56 4.82
N ARG A 46 -2.80 10.86 5.02
CA ARG A 46 -2.30 11.70 6.12
C ARG A 46 -1.50 12.89 5.62
N GLY A 47 -1.60 14.00 6.34
CA GLY A 47 -0.75 15.17 6.12
C GLY A 47 -0.70 15.65 4.67
N ALA A 48 0.50 15.75 4.07
CA ALA A 48 0.70 16.24 2.69
C ALA A 48 -0.09 15.44 1.64
N ALA A 49 -0.44 14.16 1.89
CA ALA A 49 -1.22 13.37 0.95
C ALA A 49 -2.68 13.88 0.82
N LEU A 50 -3.24 14.49 1.87
CA LEU A 50 -4.56 15.16 1.78
C LEU A 50 -4.54 16.30 0.76
N THR A 51 -3.46 17.08 0.73
CA THR A 51 -3.29 18.14 -0.28
C THR A 51 -3.23 17.56 -1.70
N VAL A 52 -2.64 16.38 -1.90
CA VAL A 52 -2.60 15.74 -3.23
C VAL A 52 -4.01 15.39 -3.70
N VAL A 53 -4.82 14.71 -2.88
CA VAL A 53 -6.19 14.30 -3.24
C VAL A 53 -7.11 15.52 -3.36
N GLU A 54 -6.88 16.59 -2.59
CA GLU A 54 -7.57 17.88 -2.73
C GLU A 54 -7.27 18.53 -4.09
N ARG A 55 -5.99 18.62 -4.48
CA ARG A 55 -5.56 19.16 -5.79
C ARG A 55 -6.06 18.31 -6.95
N MET A 56 -6.30 17.02 -6.76
CA MET A 56 -6.95 16.14 -7.73
C MET A 56 -8.46 16.39 -7.84
N GLY A 57 -9.06 17.14 -6.89
CA GLY A 57 -10.49 17.37 -6.82
C GLY A 57 -11.30 16.19 -6.32
N VAL A 58 -10.67 15.23 -5.64
CA VAL A 58 -11.33 13.99 -5.16
C VAL A 58 -11.49 13.91 -3.64
N LEU A 59 -11.00 14.90 -2.88
CA LEU A 59 -11.00 14.87 -1.42
C LEU A 59 -12.40 14.68 -0.82
N GLU A 60 -13.43 15.38 -1.34
CA GLU A 60 -14.80 15.24 -0.82
C GLU A 60 -15.33 13.81 -1.03
N ARG A 61 -15.09 13.21 -2.20
CA ARG A 61 -15.46 11.82 -2.46
C ARG A 61 -14.70 10.83 -1.56
N VAL A 62 -13.45 11.12 -1.26
CA VAL A 62 -12.65 10.35 -0.28
C VAL A 62 -13.27 10.44 1.11
N ARG A 63 -13.68 11.64 1.55
CA ARG A 63 -14.33 11.85 2.84
C ARG A 63 -15.71 11.19 2.93
N GLU A 64 -16.50 11.19 1.86
CA GLU A 64 -17.80 10.50 1.79
C GLU A 64 -17.67 8.99 1.97
N LEU A 65 -16.55 8.41 1.53
CA LEU A 65 -16.27 6.96 1.59
C LEU A 65 -15.29 6.59 2.72
N ARG A 66 -15.01 7.52 3.63
CA ARG A 66 -14.17 7.22 4.80
C ARG A 66 -14.77 6.09 5.64
N THR A 67 -13.93 5.37 6.36
CA THR A 67 -14.39 4.45 7.39
C THR A 67 -15.13 5.24 8.50
N THR A 68 -16.09 4.59 9.11
CA THR A 68 -16.93 5.21 10.14
C THR A 68 -16.80 4.44 11.46
N MET A 69 -15.57 4.09 11.83
CA MET A 69 -15.28 3.37 13.06
C MET A 69 -15.78 4.13 14.28
N ARG A 70 -16.33 3.39 15.24
CA ARG A 70 -16.88 3.90 16.52
C ARG A 70 -15.96 3.63 17.69
N GLY A 71 -14.93 2.82 17.50
CA GLY A 71 -13.94 2.49 18.50
C GLY A 71 -13.24 1.17 18.26
N MET A 72 -12.51 0.77 19.28
CA MET A 72 -11.80 -0.50 19.30
C MET A 72 -11.76 -1.12 20.69
N ASN A 73 -11.48 -2.41 20.76
CA ASN A 73 -11.03 -3.08 21.96
C ASN A 73 -9.83 -3.99 21.71
N MET A 74 -9.14 -4.33 22.78
CA MET A 74 -8.07 -5.33 22.77
C MET A 74 -8.47 -6.49 23.67
N LEU A 75 -8.21 -7.71 23.21
CA LEU A 75 -8.42 -8.94 23.95
C LEU A 75 -7.08 -9.58 24.31
N ASP A 76 -7.05 -10.27 25.44
CA ASP A 76 -5.97 -11.19 25.77
C ASP A 76 -6.08 -12.51 24.99
N GLY A 77 -5.15 -13.46 25.23
CA GLY A 77 -5.15 -14.76 24.56
C GLY A 77 -6.38 -15.64 24.86
N ASP A 78 -7.09 -15.37 25.95
CA ASP A 78 -8.30 -16.08 26.37
C ASP A 78 -9.59 -15.38 25.87
N GLY A 79 -9.46 -14.23 25.20
CA GLY A 79 -10.58 -13.45 24.68
C GLY A 79 -11.22 -12.48 25.66
N ASN A 80 -10.58 -12.21 26.80
CA ASN A 80 -11.05 -11.20 27.74
C ASN A 80 -10.64 -9.82 27.29
N GLU A 81 -11.56 -8.84 27.39
CA GLU A 81 -11.26 -7.45 27.06
C GLU A 81 -10.30 -6.84 28.11
N ILE A 82 -9.14 -6.35 27.64
CA ILE A 82 -8.11 -5.71 28.47
C ILE A 82 -7.99 -4.22 28.22
N MET A 83 -8.52 -3.72 27.11
CA MET A 83 -8.56 -2.29 26.79
C MET A 83 -9.73 -1.99 25.85
N ARG A 84 -10.30 -0.78 25.98
CA ARG A 84 -11.35 -0.27 25.11
C ARG A 84 -11.14 1.22 24.86
N SER A 85 -11.38 1.68 23.62
CA SER A 85 -11.37 3.10 23.24
C SER A 85 -12.54 3.40 22.31
N GLU A 86 -13.20 4.53 22.54
CA GLU A 86 -14.24 5.12 21.68
C GLU A 86 -13.78 6.46 21.08
N GLU A 87 -12.49 6.79 21.21
CA GLU A 87 -11.90 8.03 20.72
C GLU A 87 -10.91 7.81 19.56
N GLU A 88 -10.41 6.59 19.42
CA GLU A 88 -9.40 6.24 18.43
C GLU A 88 -9.43 4.75 18.07
N THR A 89 -8.74 4.42 16.97
CA THR A 89 -8.39 3.05 16.60
C THR A 89 -6.88 2.92 16.42
N LEU A 90 -6.34 1.71 16.55
CA LEU A 90 -4.90 1.47 16.30
C LEU A 90 -4.52 1.69 14.83
N SER A 91 -5.41 1.44 13.88
CA SER A 91 -5.15 1.65 12.46
C SER A 91 -5.31 3.11 12.05
N GLY A 92 -6.48 3.71 12.31
CA GLY A 92 -6.86 5.04 11.84
C GLY A 92 -6.38 6.19 12.74
N GLY A 93 -6.01 5.89 14.00
CA GLY A 93 -5.70 6.91 15.01
C GLY A 93 -6.93 7.59 15.58
N ARG A 94 -6.78 8.83 16.03
CA ARG A 94 -7.85 9.61 16.69
C ARG A 94 -8.93 10.05 15.71
N PHE A 95 -10.19 9.97 16.13
CA PHE A 95 -11.36 10.35 15.31
C PHE A 95 -11.49 11.86 15.05
N ASP A 96 -10.84 12.70 15.86
CA ASP A 96 -10.77 14.14 15.67
C ASP A 96 -9.60 14.59 14.79
N SER A 97 -8.82 13.65 14.23
CA SER A 97 -7.77 13.94 13.26
C SER A 97 -8.33 14.42 11.92
N PRO A 98 -7.63 15.32 11.18
CA PRO A 98 -7.97 15.67 9.81
C PRO A 98 -7.67 14.54 8.81
N ASP A 99 -6.95 13.52 9.22
CA ASP A 99 -6.58 12.38 8.40
C ASP A 99 -7.82 11.56 8.00
N VAL A 100 -7.75 10.86 6.89
CA VAL A 100 -8.87 10.07 6.38
C VAL A 100 -8.45 8.62 6.25
N GLU A 101 -9.13 7.75 7.00
CA GLU A 101 -9.07 6.30 6.79
C GLU A 101 -10.16 5.89 5.78
N ILE A 102 -9.79 5.12 4.76
CA ILE A 102 -10.69 4.68 3.68
C ILE A 102 -10.32 3.25 3.27
N MET A 103 -11.30 2.47 2.82
CA MET A 103 -11.00 1.15 2.25
C MET A 103 -10.15 1.28 0.98
N ARG A 104 -9.10 0.47 0.86
CA ARG A 104 -8.12 0.54 -0.24
C ARG A 104 -8.78 0.43 -1.63
N ASP A 105 -9.76 -0.43 -1.78
CA ASP A 105 -10.47 -0.63 -3.04
C ASP A 105 -11.35 0.57 -3.42
N ASP A 106 -11.94 1.27 -2.44
CA ASP A 106 -12.68 2.50 -2.71
C ASP A 106 -11.77 3.64 -3.12
N LEU A 107 -10.64 3.81 -2.43
CA LEU A 107 -9.66 4.81 -2.84
C LEU A 107 -9.14 4.50 -4.26
N ASN A 108 -8.82 3.23 -4.54
CA ASN A 108 -8.38 2.83 -5.88
C ASN A 108 -9.43 3.17 -6.95
N ARG A 109 -10.72 2.89 -6.71
CA ARG A 109 -11.81 3.22 -7.63
C ARG A 109 -11.90 4.73 -7.89
N ILE A 110 -11.84 5.56 -6.84
CA ILE A 110 -11.82 7.02 -6.98
C ILE A 110 -10.67 7.49 -7.86
N LEU A 111 -9.47 6.94 -7.64
CA LEU A 111 -8.27 7.33 -8.38
C LEU A 111 -8.30 6.84 -9.84
N LEU A 112 -8.83 5.66 -10.10
CA LEU A 112 -9.05 5.14 -11.47
C LEU A 112 -10.05 6.02 -12.24
N ASP A 113 -11.18 6.37 -11.62
CA ASP A 113 -12.18 7.27 -12.22
C ASP A 113 -11.56 8.64 -12.56
N ALA A 114 -10.76 9.20 -11.66
CA ALA A 114 -10.08 10.49 -11.88
C ALA A 114 -9.05 10.44 -13.01
N SER A 115 -8.44 9.28 -13.25
CA SER A 115 -7.40 9.06 -14.27
C SER A 115 -7.89 8.36 -15.55
N ALA A 116 -9.21 8.34 -15.79
CA ALA A 116 -9.83 7.66 -16.93
C ALA A 116 -9.36 8.15 -18.32
N GLY A 117 -8.63 9.26 -18.39
CA GLY A 117 -8.00 9.74 -19.62
C GLY A 117 -6.75 8.96 -20.05
N ALA A 118 -6.18 8.12 -19.19
CA ALA A 118 -5.05 7.26 -19.52
C ALA A 118 -5.51 5.93 -20.11
N ARG A 119 -4.60 5.25 -20.84
CA ARG A 119 -4.85 3.90 -21.36
C ARG A 119 -4.50 2.87 -20.28
N TYR A 120 -5.47 2.06 -19.87
CA TYR A 120 -5.26 0.93 -18.95
C TYR A 120 -5.22 -0.41 -19.69
N VAL A 121 -4.19 -1.22 -19.43
CA VAL A 121 -4.02 -2.58 -19.95
C VAL A 121 -3.94 -3.53 -18.76
N TYR A 122 -5.01 -4.30 -18.54
CA TYR A 122 -5.10 -5.30 -17.48
C TYR A 122 -4.70 -6.69 -17.99
N GLY A 123 -4.25 -7.55 -17.09
CA GLY A 123 -3.87 -8.93 -17.42
C GLY A 123 -2.53 -9.04 -18.13
N ASP A 124 -1.66 -8.02 -18.00
CA ASP A 124 -0.36 -8.01 -18.66
C ASP A 124 0.74 -7.42 -17.75
N SER A 125 1.98 -7.70 -18.07
CA SER A 125 3.15 -7.27 -17.32
C SER A 125 4.34 -7.02 -18.23
N ILE A 126 5.32 -6.24 -17.76
CA ILE A 126 6.56 -6.01 -18.47
C ILE A 126 7.41 -7.28 -18.43
N ALA A 127 7.74 -7.84 -19.60
CA ALA A 127 8.64 -8.98 -19.73
C ALA A 127 10.11 -8.53 -19.81
N THR A 128 10.40 -7.53 -20.66
CA THR A 128 11.76 -6.97 -20.81
C THR A 128 11.72 -5.45 -20.92
N LEU A 129 12.82 -4.83 -20.50
CA LEU A 129 13.01 -3.38 -20.53
C LEU A 129 14.38 -3.05 -21.11
N GLY A 130 14.40 -2.44 -22.30
CA GLY A 130 15.61 -1.97 -22.98
C GLY A 130 16.03 -0.58 -22.49
N GLU A 131 17.34 -0.31 -22.53
CA GLU A 131 17.90 1.01 -22.16
C GLU A 131 17.41 2.16 -23.03
N ASP A 132 17.03 1.85 -24.28
CA ASP A 132 16.49 2.81 -25.24
C ASP A 132 14.99 3.10 -25.05
N GLY A 133 14.35 2.47 -24.05
CA GLY A 133 12.93 2.61 -23.72
C GLY A 133 12.03 1.65 -24.49
N GLU A 134 12.57 0.67 -25.22
CA GLU A 134 11.78 -0.42 -25.77
C GLU A 134 11.33 -1.36 -24.65
N VAL A 135 10.03 -1.66 -24.62
CA VAL A 135 9.41 -2.54 -23.63
C VAL A 135 8.69 -3.66 -24.36
N THR A 136 8.96 -4.91 -23.99
CA THR A 136 8.14 -6.06 -24.38
C THR A 136 7.26 -6.48 -23.22
N PHE A 137 6.06 -6.93 -23.51
CA PHE A 137 5.07 -7.36 -22.53
C PHE A 137 4.88 -8.88 -22.58
N GLU A 138 4.45 -9.47 -21.48
CA GLU A 138 4.16 -10.91 -21.39
C GLU A 138 3.08 -11.34 -22.39
N GLY A 139 2.13 -10.44 -22.73
CA GLY A 139 1.13 -10.62 -23.78
C GLY A 139 1.68 -10.63 -25.22
N GLY A 140 3.00 -10.48 -25.42
CA GLY A 140 3.69 -10.67 -26.71
C GLY A 140 3.72 -9.43 -27.61
N TRP A 141 3.30 -8.26 -27.16
CA TRP A 141 3.42 -6.99 -27.89
C TRP A 141 4.58 -6.16 -27.36
N SER A 142 5.00 -5.14 -28.09
CA SER A 142 6.07 -4.22 -27.72
C SER A 142 5.70 -2.80 -28.07
N ASP A 143 6.21 -1.83 -27.31
CA ASP A 143 6.15 -0.40 -27.61
C ASP A 143 7.36 0.31 -27.02
N ARG A 144 7.56 1.58 -27.38
CA ARG A 144 8.69 2.39 -26.91
C ARG A 144 8.18 3.56 -26.09
N TYR A 145 8.82 3.79 -24.93
CA TYR A 145 8.46 4.83 -23.99
C TYR A 145 9.63 5.74 -23.65
N ASP A 146 9.33 7.03 -23.46
CA ASP A 146 10.30 8.02 -23.00
C ASP A 146 10.63 7.83 -21.52
N HIS A 147 9.63 7.39 -20.73
CA HIS A 147 9.75 7.09 -19.31
C HIS A 147 9.02 5.79 -18.98
N VAL A 148 9.60 4.97 -18.09
CA VAL A 148 8.97 3.77 -17.52
C VAL A 148 8.97 3.91 -16.00
N ILE A 149 7.79 3.87 -15.40
CA ILE A 149 7.64 4.12 -13.97
C ILE A 149 7.07 2.87 -13.29
N GLY A 150 7.82 2.32 -12.33
CA GLY A 150 7.36 1.24 -11.47
C GLY A 150 6.55 1.80 -10.29
N ALA A 151 5.25 1.49 -10.27
CA ALA A 151 4.32 1.70 -9.18
C ALA A 151 3.66 0.37 -8.77
N ASP A 152 4.39 -0.73 -8.96
CA ASP A 152 3.98 -2.12 -8.94
C ASP A 152 4.23 -2.83 -7.60
N GLY A 153 4.38 -2.05 -6.52
CA GLY A 153 4.32 -2.51 -5.14
C GLY A 153 5.61 -3.14 -4.62
N LEU A 154 5.50 -3.82 -3.48
CA LEU A 154 6.63 -4.36 -2.72
C LEU A 154 7.50 -5.30 -3.56
N HIS A 155 6.89 -6.19 -4.35
CA HIS A 155 7.56 -7.14 -5.25
C HIS A 155 7.69 -6.59 -6.68
N SER A 156 8.18 -5.35 -6.81
CA SER A 156 8.23 -4.62 -8.08
C SER A 156 9.03 -5.35 -9.16
N ASN A 157 8.34 -5.65 -10.27
CA ASN A 157 8.95 -6.21 -11.46
C ASN A 157 9.86 -5.18 -12.17
N VAL A 158 9.46 -3.90 -12.18
CA VAL A 158 10.30 -2.83 -12.75
C VAL A 158 11.59 -2.67 -11.96
N ARG A 159 11.54 -2.72 -10.61
CA ARG A 159 12.75 -2.72 -9.77
C ARG A 159 13.66 -3.89 -10.13
N ARG A 160 13.11 -5.10 -10.24
CA ARG A 160 13.88 -6.31 -10.61
C ARG A 160 14.54 -6.18 -11.97
N LEU A 161 13.84 -5.68 -12.96
CA LEU A 161 14.34 -5.55 -14.34
C LEU A 161 15.42 -4.45 -14.48
N ALA A 162 15.25 -3.31 -13.81
CA ALA A 162 16.14 -2.17 -13.99
C ALA A 162 17.28 -2.09 -12.98
N PHE A 163 17.07 -2.53 -11.74
CA PHE A 163 18.01 -2.32 -10.64
C PHE A 163 18.64 -3.61 -10.11
N GLY A 164 17.99 -4.75 -10.30
CA GLY A 164 18.50 -6.07 -9.87
C GLY A 164 17.56 -6.83 -8.94
N PRO A 165 18.02 -7.96 -8.41
CA PRO A 165 17.19 -8.86 -7.62
C PRO A 165 16.70 -8.23 -6.33
N GLU A 166 15.49 -8.57 -5.95
CA GLU A 166 14.72 -7.98 -4.84
C GLU A 166 15.44 -8.07 -3.49
N GLN A 167 16.13 -9.17 -3.23
CA GLN A 167 16.87 -9.43 -1.99
C GLN A 167 17.92 -8.35 -1.66
N GLN A 168 18.36 -7.58 -2.65
CA GLN A 168 19.29 -6.47 -2.42
C GLN A 168 18.63 -5.27 -1.74
N PHE A 169 17.31 -5.15 -1.81
CA PHE A 169 16.57 -3.93 -1.45
C PHE A 169 15.53 -4.16 -0.37
N LEU A 170 15.04 -5.39 -0.23
CA LEU A 170 13.99 -5.73 0.72
C LEU A 170 14.61 -6.00 2.10
N HIS A 171 14.07 -5.32 3.12
CA HIS A 171 14.48 -5.44 4.52
C HIS A 171 13.30 -5.91 5.36
N HIS A 172 13.28 -7.18 5.72
CA HIS A 172 12.26 -7.78 6.57
C HIS A 172 12.28 -7.18 7.99
N LEU A 173 11.10 -6.91 8.56
CA LEU A 173 10.93 -6.30 9.88
C LEU A 173 10.45 -7.30 10.96
N GLY A 174 10.63 -8.59 10.73
CA GLY A 174 10.34 -9.63 11.73
C GLY A 174 8.87 -9.97 11.89
N THR A 175 8.00 -9.62 10.95
CA THR A 175 6.56 -9.90 11.04
C THR A 175 5.99 -10.25 9.67
N TYR A 176 5.04 -11.17 9.67
CA TYR A 176 4.20 -11.52 8.52
C TYR A 176 2.75 -11.18 8.81
N VAL A 177 1.99 -10.82 7.78
CA VAL A 177 0.57 -10.49 7.91
C VAL A 177 -0.23 -11.12 6.77
N SER A 178 -1.42 -11.60 7.09
CA SER A 178 -2.45 -11.95 6.12
C SER A 178 -3.68 -11.06 6.30
N ILE A 179 -4.39 -10.82 5.21
CA ILE A 179 -5.62 -10.04 5.19
C ILE A 179 -6.62 -10.76 4.29
N TYR A 180 -7.84 -10.92 4.77
CA TYR A 180 -8.94 -11.54 4.01
C TYR A 180 -10.29 -11.12 4.56
N THR A 181 -11.35 -11.40 3.80
CA THR A 181 -12.75 -11.17 4.20
C THR A 181 -13.35 -12.44 4.80
N ALA A 182 -14.15 -12.29 5.83
CA ALA A 182 -14.92 -13.36 6.46
C ALA A 182 -16.34 -12.87 6.81
N ASP A 183 -17.27 -13.81 7.04
CA ASP A 183 -18.55 -13.50 7.65
C ASP A 183 -18.34 -12.85 9.02
N ASN A 184 -19.13 -11.83 9.35
CA ASN A 184 -19.03 -11.10 10.61
C ASN A 184 -19.63 -11.91 11.78
N PHE A 185 -19.00 -13.02 12.12
CA PHE A 185 -19.44 -13.88 13.24
C PHE A 185 -19.19 -13.25 14.61
N ALA A 186 -18.33 -12.24 14.68
CA ALA A 186 -18.04 -11.53 15.93
C ALA A 186 -19.08 -10.47 16.26
N GLY A 187 -20.03 -10.18 15.34
CA GLY A 187 -21.08 -9.18 15.53
C GLY A 187 -20.55 -7.75 15.64
N LEU A 188 -19.45 -7.46 14.95
CA LEU A 188 -18.85 -6.12 14.95
C LEU A 188 -19.77 -5.13 14.23
N ASP A 189 -19.92 -3.92 14.78
CA ASP A 189 -20.67 -2.81 14.22
C ASP A 189 -19.80 -1.56 14.24
N HIS A 190 -19.13 -1.26 13.12
CA HIS A 190 -18.17 -0.16 13.00
C HIS A 190 -17.09 -0.21 14.11
N TRP A 191 -16.53 -1.40 14.33
CA TRP A 191 -15.67 -1.67 15.48
C TRP A 191 -14.44 -2.48 15.08
N GLN A 192 -13.32 -2.22 15.79
CA GLN A 192 -12.10 -3.01 15.68
C GLN A 192 -11.89 -3.83 16.94
N THR A 193 -11.58 -5.11 16.80
CA THR A 193 -11.15 -5.99 17.89
C THR A 193 -9.75 -6.50 17.61
N TRP A 194 -8.81 -6.14 18.47
CA TRP A 194 -7.42 -6.59 18.41
C TRP A 194 -7.17 -7.69 19.43
N PHE A 195 -6.31 -8.66 19.09
CA PHE A 195 -5.97 -9.76 19.98
C PHE A 195 -4.56 -10.25 19.74
N ASN A 196 -3.91 -10.75 20.82
CA ASN A 196 -2.56 -11.30 20.77
C ASN A 196 -2.48 -12.62 21.54
N ALA A 197 -1.66 -13.56 21.04
CA ALA A 197 -1.32 -14.82 21.66
C ALA A 197 0.17 -15.11 21.40
N GLY A 198 1.04 -14.66 22.31
CA GLY A 198 2.50 -14.81 22.17
C GLY A 198 3.06 -14.05 20.97
N GLU A 199 3.65 -14.78 20.03
CA GLU A 199 4.24 -14.20 18.80
C GLU A 199 3.22 -14.02 17.66
N ALA A 200 1.99 -14.48 17.84
CA ALA A 200 0.91 -14.33 16.86
C ALA A 200 -0.18 -13.41 17.39
N GLY A 201 -0.96 -12.84 16.48
CA GLY A 201 -2.08 -11.99 16.83
C GLY A 201 -2.86 -11.58 15.62
N GLY A 202 -3.80 -10.66 15.80
CA GLY A 202 -4.59 -10.17 14.70
C GLY A 202 -5.54 -9.05 15.06
N ALA A 203 -6.34 -8.68 14.07
CA ALA A 203 -7.41 -7.73 14.22
C ALA A 203 -8.61 -8.14 13.35
N LEU A 204 -9.78 -7.90 13.87
CA LEU A 204 -11.05 -7.98 13.15
C LEU A 204 -11.64 -6.57 13.07
N PHE A 205 -12.19 -6.21 11.94
CA PHE A 205 -12.95 -4.97 11.83
C PHE A 205 -14.08 -5.07 10.81
N SER A 206 -15.21 -4.44 11.11
CA SER A 206 -16.35 -4.31 10.23
C SER A 206 -16.73 -2.84 10.12
N ASP A 207 -17.02 -2.38 8.90
CA ASP A 207 -17.37 -0.99 8.62
C ASP A 207 -18.68 -0.91 7.81
N ARG A 208 -18.66 -1.12 6.52
CA ARG A 208 -19.81 -0.83 5.64
C ARG A 208 -20.85 -1.91 5.58
N ASP A 209 -20.42 -3.15 5.44
CA ASP A 209 -21.31 -4.31 5.39
C ASP A 209 -21.30 -5.00 6.75
N PRO A 210 -22.42 -4.92 7.50
CA PRO A 210 -22.51 -5.56 8.79
C PRO A 210 -22.45 -7.10 8.71
N ALA A 211 -22.61 -7.69 7.52
CA ALA A 211 -22.48 -9.12 7.32
C ALA A 211 -21.03 -9.59 7.15
N GLU A 212 -20.11 -8.68 6.85
CA GLU A 212 -18.71 -8.96 6.58
C GLU A 212 -17.78 -8.32 7.61
N MET A 213 -16.64 -8.96 7.82
CA MET A 213 -15.51 -8.36 8.54
C MET A 213 -14.21 -8.59 7.79
N ARG A 214 -13.27 -7.69 7.95
CA ARG A 214 -11.87 -7.88 7.54
C ARG A 214 -11.11 -8.53 8.67
N VAL A 215 -10.35 -9.55 8.33
CA VAL A 215 -9.51 -10.29 9.25
C VAL A 215 -8.05 -10.03 8.89
N ASN A 216 -7.30 -9.56 9.86
CA ASN A 216 -5.85 -9.51 9.79
C ASN A 216 -5.31 -10.55 10.77
N LEU A 217 -4.54 -11.52 10.29
CA LEU A 217 -3.75 -12.42 11.12
C LEU A 217 -2.27 -12.20 10.83
N GLY A 218 -1.47 -12.17 11.86
CA GLY A 218 -0.03 -12.00 11.72
C GLY A 218 0.75 -12.75 12.78
N PHE A 219 2.05 -12.94 12.50
CA PHE A 219 2.96 -13.58 13.44
C PHE A 219 4.36 -13.00 13.30
N ARG A 220 5.14 -13.07 14.36
CA ARG A 220 6.57 -12.72 14.37
C ARG A 220 7.41 -13.92 13.99
N SER A 221 8.36 -13.70 13.10
CA SER A 221 9.34 -14.72 12.70
C SER A 221 10.56 -14.03 12.08
N GLY A 222 11.69 -14.70 12.11
CA GLY A 222 12.79 -14.39 11.20
C GLY A 222 12.36 -14.55 9.74
N GLU A 223 13.26 -14.26 8.82
CA GLU A 223 12.98 -14.38 7.40
C GLU A 223 12.66 -15.82 7.00
N ILE A 224 11.53 -16.01 6.35
CA ILE A 224 11.03 -17.30 5.86
C ILE A 224 11.16 -17.30 4.34
N ASP A 225 11.75 -18.36 3.80
CA ASP A 225 11.76 -18.60 2.35
C ASP A 225 10.41 -19.19 1.93
N TYR A 226 9.64 -18.44 1.15
CA TYR A 226 8.35 -18.86 0.61
C TYR A 226 8.11 -18.30 -0.79
N ASP A 227 7.32 -19.00 -1.58
CA ASP A 227 6.88 -18.48 -2.88
C ASP A 227 5.69 -17.53 -2.68
N TYR A 228 5.92 -16.24 -2.96
CA TYR A 228 4.88 -15.22 -2.89
C TYR A 228 3.71 -15.42 -3.88
N ARG A 229 3.80 -16.43 -4.75
CA ARG A 229 2.74 -16.85 -5.68
C ARG A 229 1.99 -18.09 -5.22
N ASP A 230 2.51 -18.84 -4.27
CA ASP A 230 1.86 -20.03 -3.71
C ASP A 230 0.97 -19.65 -2.51
N LEU A 231 -0.31 -19.37 -2.83
CA LEU A 231 -1.31 -18.99 -1.82
C LEU A 231 -1.54 -20.10 -0.80
N ASP A 232 -1.44 -21.38 -1.19
CA ASP A 232 -1.65 -22.50 -0.28
C ASP A 232 -0.49 -22.62 0.71
N GLN A 233 0.75 -22.37 0.26
CA GLN A 233 1.91 -22.30 1.16
C GLN A 233 1.74 -21.17 2.18
N GLN A 234 1.32 -20.00 1.73
CA GLN A 234 1.09 -18.83 2.58
C GLN A 234 -0.02 -19.09 3.62
N LYS A 235 -1.15 -19.70 3.21
CA LYS A 235 -2.23 -20.09 4.13
C LYS A 235 -1.75 -21.12 5.16
N ARG A 236 -0.90 -22.07 4.77
CA ARG A 236 -0.29 -23.04 5.71
C ARG A 236 0.61 -22.34 6.74
N LEU A 237 1.40 -21.34 6.35
CA LEU A 237 2.21 -20.54 7.29
C LEU A 237 1.34 -19.83 8.33
N ILE A 238 0.26 -19.19 7.90
CA ILE A 238 -0.70 -18.57 8.83
C ILE A 238 -1.33 -19.63 9.75
N GLN A 239 -1.76 -20.75 9.21
CA GLN A 239 -2.37 -21.82 10.01
C GLN A 239 -1.41 -22.38 11.05
N GLU A 240 -0.14 -22.57 10.72
CA GLU A 240 0.90 -23.08 11.62
C GLU A 240 1.15 -22.10 12.78
N HIS A 241 1.36 -20.82 12.46
CA HIS A 241 1.76 -19.83 13.45
C HIS A 241 0.59 -19.23 14.24
N CYS A 242 -0.61 -19.17 13.67
CA CYS A 242 -1.77 -18.51 14.27
C CYS A 242 -2.79 -19.51 14.86
N SER A 243 -2.45 -20.80 15.05
CA SER A 243 -3.37 -21.83 15.56
C SER A 243 -3.83 -21.63 17.01
N GLN A 244 -3.17 -20.74 17.77
CA GLN A 244 -3.46 -20.50 19.18
C GLN A 244 -4.06 -19.10 19.45
N VAL A 245 -4.34 -18.31 18.41
CA VAL A 245 -5.00 -17.01 18.61
C VAL A 245 -6.47 -17.19 18.99
N TRP A 246 -7.07 -16.17 19.57
CA TRP A 246 -8.49 -16.15 19.87
C TRP A 246 -9.33 -16.48 18.63
N GLU A 247 -10.34 -17.34 18.77
CA GLU A 247 -11.21 -17.81 17.65
C GLU A 247 -10.45 -18.46 16.47
N ALA A 248 -9.23 -18.95 16.65
CA ALA A 248 -8.41 -19.52 15.58
C ALA A 248 -9.15 -20.53 14.70
N PRO A 249 -9.94 -21.49 15.20
CA PRO A 249 -10.63 -22.45 14.33
C PRO A 249 -11.54 -21.78 13.30
N ARG A 250 -12.30 -20.77 13.72
CA ARG A 250 -13.24 -20.05 12.83
C ARG A 250 -12.51 -19.13 11.86
N LEU A 251 -11.49 -18.42 12.34
CA LEU A 251 -10.68 -17.52 11.53
C LEU A 251 -9.93 -18.30 10.44
N LEU A 252 -9.28 -19.40 10.80
CA LEU A 252 -8.55 -20.23 9.84
C LEU A 252 -9.47 -20.92 8.82
N GLU A 253 -10.64 -21.40 9.26
CA GLU A 253 -11.65 -21.93 8.33
C GLU A 253 -12.11 -20.87 7.31
N ALA A 254 -12.39 -19.64 7.77
CA ALA A 254 -12.75 -18.53 6.92
C ALA A 254 -11.61 -18.16 5.95
N MET A 255 -10.36 -18.15 6.40
CA MET A 255 -9.18 -17.90 5.58
C MET A 255 -9.10 -18.86 4.39
N TRP A 256 -9.33 -20.16 4.61
CA TRP A 256 -9.26 -21.14 3.53
C TRP A 256 -10.36 -20.97 2.49
N LYS A 257 -11.50 -20.37 2.85
CA LYS A 257 -12.63 -20.08 1.96
C LYS A 257 -12.54 -18.73 1.25
N ALA A 258 -11.68 -17.82 1.74
CA ALA A 258 -11.58 -16.46 1.23
C ALA A 258 -10.99 -16.41 -0.18
N ASP A 259 -11.64 -15.64 -1.07
CA ASP A 259 -11.21 -15.41 -2.45
C ASP A 259 -10.25 -14.20 -2.56
N ASP A 260 -10.22 -13.34 -1.54
CA ASP A 260 -9.42 -12.10 -1.49
C ASP A 260 -8.20 -12.20 -0.56
N PHE A 261 -7.75 -13.43 -0.26
CA PHE A 261 -6.62 -13.65 0.64
C PHE A 261 -5.35 -12.95 0.12
N TYR A 262 -4.73 -12.21 1.02
CA TYR A 262 -3.43 -11.57 0.84
C TYR A 262 -2.50 -12.00 1.97
N PHE A 263 -1.22 -12.20 1.66
CA PHE A 263 -0.16 -12.49 2.61
C PHE A 263 1.12 -11.79 2.18
N ASP A 264 1.84 -11.22 3.13
CA ASP A 264 3.17 -10.66 2.88
C ASP A 264 3.98 -10.51 4.17
N SER A 265 5.28 -10.28 4.01
CA SER A 265 6.15 -9.82 5.08
C SER A 265 5.96 -8.33 5.31
N MET A 266 6.02 -7.89 6.56
CA MET A 266 6.18 -6.48 6.87
C MET A 266 7.64 -6.09 6.62
N ALA A 267 7.89 -5.44 5.50
CA ALA A 267 9.23 -5.13 5.02
C ALA A 267 9.36 -3.67 4.58
N GLN A 268 10.59 -3.19 4.52
CA GLN A 268 10.95 -1.90 3.90
C GLN A 268 11.75 -2.11 2.64
N VAL A 269 11.58 -1.22 1.66
CA VAL A 269 12.47 -1.14 0.50
C VAL A 269 13.44 0.01 0.73
N LYS A 270 14.75 -0.31 0.71
CA LYS A 270 15.85 0.66 0.88
C LYS A 270 16.74 0.61 -0.33
N MET A 271 16.86 1.75 -1.01
CA MET A 271 17.64 1.90 -2.25
C MET A 271 18.41 3.21 -2.24
N GLU A 272 19.64 3.18 -2.72
CA GLU A 272 20.45 4.40 -2.91
C GLU A 272 19.88 5.32 -4.00
N ARG A 273 19.32 4.72 -5.07
CA ARG A 273 18.69 5.42 -6.18
C ARG A 273 17.35 4.77 -6.52
N TRP A 274 16.35 5.60 -6.79
CA TRP A 274 15.02 5.17 -7.28
C TRP A 274 14.86 5.42 -8.78
N THR A 275 15.90 5.97 -9.40
CA THR A 275 15.90 6.35 -10.82
C THR A 275 17.14 5.82 -11.51
N LYS A 276 16.99 5.35 -12.77
CA LYS A 276 18.07 4.86 -13.61
C LYS A 276 17.70 5.01 -15.09
N GLY A 277 18.43 5.83 -15.84
CA GLY A 277 18.16 6.08 -17.25
C GLY A 277 16.75 6.65 -17.47
N ARG A 278 15.86 5.87 -18.08
CA ARG A 278 14.45 6.22 -18.32
C ARG A 278 13.49 5.71 -17.25
N VAL A 279 14.00 5.01 -16.26
CA VAL A 279 13.20 4.32 -15.25
C VAL A 279 13.14 5.13 -13.96
N ALA A 280 11.94 5.19 -13.35
CA ALA A 280 11.74 5.68 -11.99
C ALA A 280 10.84 4.73 -11.20
N LEU A 281 10.98 4.72 -9.88
CA LEU A 281 10.14 3.93 -8.96
C LEU A 281 9.36 4.87 -8.04
N VAL A 282 8.11 4.50 -7.72
CA VAL A 282 7.21 5.26 -6.83
C VAL A 282 6.54 4.33 -5.83
N GLY A 283 6.34 4.84 -4.62
CA GLY A 283 5.68 4.10 -3.55
C GLY A 283 6.49 2.88 -3.12
N ASP A 284 5.80 1.79 -2.83
CA ASP A 284 6.43 0.57 -2.31
C ASP A 284 7.46 -0.03 -3.28
N ALA A 285 7.35 0.23 -4.58
CA ALA A 285 8.33 -0.20 -5.57
C ALA A 285 9.74 0.37 -5.31
N GLY A 286 9.83 1.60 -4.83
CA GLY A 286 11.10 2.29 -4.61
C GLY A 286 11.48 2.49 -3.14
N TYR A 287 10.48 2.64 -2.26
CA TYR A 287 10.71 3.09 -0.88
C TYR A 287 9.60 2.66 0.09
N CYS A 288 9.11 1.47 -0.01
CA CYS A 288 8.14 0.91 0.94
C CYS A 288 8.55 1.22 2.38
N ALA A 289 7.63 1.81 3.15
CA ALA A 289 7.87 2.14 4.55
C ALA A 289 7.45 1.04 5.52
N SER A 290 6.88 -0.05 5.03
CA SER A 290 6.18 -1.11 5.76
C SER A 290 4.79 -0.68 6.25
N PRO A 291 3.83 -1.60 6.34
CA PRO A 291 2.54 -1.38 7.00
C PRO A 291 2.69 -0.88 8.44
N LEU A 292 3.78 -1.25 9.14
CA LEU A 292 4.08 -0.80 10.51
C LEU A 292 4.25 0.73 10.63
N SER A 293 4.54 1.43 9.53
CA SER A 293 4.61 2.89 9.52
C SER A 293 3.25 3.58 9.40
N GLY A 294 2.23 2.88 8.88
CA GLY A 294 0.93 3.46 8.53
C GLY A 294 0.99 4.52 7.41
N GLN A 295 2.09 4.60 6.63
CA GLN A 295 2.33 5.70 5.69
C GLN A 295 2.42 5.30 4.21
N GLY A 296 2.24 4.03 3.88
CA GLY A 296 2.43 3.53 2.50
C GLY A 296 1.59 4.29 1.46
N THR A 297 0.31 4.49 1.75
CA THR A 297 -0.61 5.23 0.87
C THR A 297 -0.19 6.69 0.71
N SER A 298 0.13 7.37 1.82
CA SER A 298 0.58 8.76 1.79
C SER A 298 1.87 8.93 0.98
N LEU A 299 2.83 8.02 1.13
CA LEU A 299 4.06 7.99 0.34
C LEU A 299 3.80 7.76 -1.16
N ALA A 300 2.87 6.89 -1.51
CA ALA A 300 2.51 6.62 -2.90
C ALA A 300 1.84 7.83 -3.56
N LEU A 301 0.88 8.47 -2.87
CA LEU A 301 0.17 9.67 -3.35
C LEU A 301 1.14 10.84 -3.57
N VAL A 302 1.94 11.15 -2.55
CA VAL A 302 2.89 12.28 -2.58
C VAL A 302 4.00 12.01 -3.60
N GLY A 303 4.56 10.81 -3.62
CA GLY A 303 5.63 10.45 -4.55
C GLY A 303 5.20 10.50 -6.02
N ALA A 304 3.99 10.02 -6.31
CA ALA A 304 3.40 10.10 -7.64
C ALA A 304 3.18 11.57 -8.09
N TYR A 305 2.66 12.39 -7.17
CA TYR A 305 2.50 13.83 -7.43
C TYR A 305 3.85 14.51 -7.71
N VAL A 306 4.83 14.34 -6.83
CA VAL A 306 6.14 15.00 -6.97
C VAL A 306 6.84 14.56 -8.25
N LEU A 307 6.86 13.26 -8.58
CA LEU A 307 7.48 12.77 -9.81
C LEU A 307 6.81 13.37 -11.04
N ALA A 308 5.47 13.41 -11.07
CA ALA A 308 4.75 13.99 -12.20
C ALA A 308 5.01 15.50 -12.37
N GLN A 309 5.11 16.26 -11.26
CA GLN A 309 5.46 17.69 -11.31
C GLN A 309 6.87 17.89 -11.86
N GLU A 310 7.86 17.12 -11.42
CA GLU A 310 9.24 17.25 -11.89
C GLU A 310 9.39 16.88 -13.38
N LEU A 311 8.71 15.82 -13.82
CA LEU A 311 8.66 15.45 -15.24
C LEU A 311 7.94 16.53 -16.09
N GLY A 312 6.84 17.09 -15.56
CA GLY A 312 6.08 18.17 -16.18
C GLY A 312 6.88 19.47 -16.33
N ALA A 313 7.70 19.81 -15.33
CA ALA A 313 8.63 20.94 -15.41
C ALA A 313 9.76 20.72 -16.43
N GLY A 314 10.04 19.45 -16.74
CA GLY A 314 11.08 19.07 -17.71
C GLY A 314 12.49 19.23 -17.18
N GLY A 315 13.47 19.14 -18.09
CA GLY A 315 14.89 19.16 -17.77
C GLY A 315 15.47 17.75 -17.61
N ALA A 316 16.79 17.64 -17.85
CA ALA A 316 17.51 16.38 -17.76
C ALA A 316 17.67 15.89 -16.30
N ASP A 317 17.49 16.80 -15.34
CA ASP A 317 17.64 16.59 -13.90
C ASP A 317 16.30 16.35 -13.17
N ALA A 318 15.19 16.14 -13.90
CA ALA A 318 13.86 15.94 -13.31
C ALA A 318 13.84 14.77 -12.29
N TYR A 319 14.52 13.68 -12.58
CA TYR A 319 14.63 12.54 -11.67
C TYR A 319 15.48 12.84 -10.43
N ASP A 320 16.55 13.62 -10.57
CA ASP A 320 17.39 14.02 -9.42
C ASP A 320 16.61 14.95 -8.49
N ARG A 321 15.83 15.90 -9.04
CA ARG A 321 14.93 16.76 -8.26
C ARG A 321 13.85 15.94 -7.53
N TYR A 322 13.24 14.98 -8.21
CA TYR A 322 12.29 14.06 -7.58
C TYR A 322 12.91 13.36 -6.37
N GLU A 323 14.06 12.71 -6.54
CA GLU A 323 14.74 12.02 -5.45
C GLU A 323 15.13 12.98 -4.32
N GLN A 324 15.69 14.15 -4.65
CA GLN A 324 16.09 15.15 -3.67
C GLN A 324 14.92 15.62 -2.79
N ARG A 325 13.75 15.85 -3.40
CA ARG A 325 12.54 16.27 -2.69
C ARG A 325 11.96 15.16 -1.82
N MET A 326 11.94 13.93 -2.33
CA MET A 326 11.29 12.81 -1.65
C MET A 326 12.13 12.16 -0.57
N ARG A 327 13.47 12.19 -0.65
CA ARG A 327 14.33 11.46 0.30
C ARG A 327 14.12 11.81 1.77
N PRO A 328 14.06 13.09 2.18
CA PRO A 328 13.79 13.42 3.58
C PRO A 328 12.40 12.92 4.05
N PHE A 329 11.39 13.06 3.18
CA PHE A 329 10.03 12.62 3.45
C PHE A 329 9.96 11.09 3.62
N VAL A 330 10.57 10.35 2.71
CA VAL A 330 10.63 8.89 2.80
C VAL A 330 11.36 8.44 4.06
N ALA A 331 12.53 9.04 4.37
CA ALA A 331 13.31 8.67 5.55
C ALA A 331 12.53 8.89 6.86
N ALA A 332 11.82 10.02 6.98
CA ALA A 332 10.98 10.30 8.15
C ALA A 332 9.84 9.29 8.32
N ASN A 333 9.19 8.90 7.23
CA ASN A 333 8.08 7.96 7.26
C ASN A 333 8.54 6.49 7.43
N GLN A 334 9.70 6.11 6.90
CA GLN A 334 10.30 4.79 7.15
C GLN A 334 10.74 4.63 8.60
N ALA A 335 11.20 5.70 9.26
CA ALA A 335 11.63 5.65 10.66
C ALA A 335 10.49 5.28 11.61
N LEU A 336 9.24 5.62 11.29
CA LEU A 336 8.06 5.31 12.12
C LEU A 336 7.89 3.80 12.37
N ALA A 337 8.25 2.96 11.41
CA ALA A 337 8.13 1.51 11.55
C ALA A 337 9.04 0.91 12.65
N HIS A 338 10.02 1.67 13.13
CA HIS A 338 10.96 1.27 14.18
C HIS A 338 10.70 1.97 15.52
N GLU A 339 9.73 2.89 15.56
CA GLU A 339 9.35 3.60 16.78
C GLU A 339 8.38 2.72 17.58
N ASN A 340 8.66 2.54 18.88
CA ASN A 340 7.82 1.76 19.81
C ASN A 340 7.39 0.38 19.29
N PRO A 341 8.31 -0.57 19.07
CA PRO A 341 7.99 -1.88 18.54
C PRO A 341 6.80 -2.55 19.27
N GLY A 342 5.77 -2.94 18.52
CA GLY A 342 4.56 -3.57 19.03
C GLY A 342 3.47 -2.62 19.56
N GLN A 343 3.74 -1.30 19.60
CA GLN A 343 2.76 -0.28 20.02
C GLN A 343 2.45 0.74 18.91
N GLY A 344 3.26 0.75 17.84
CA GLY A 344 3.17 1.76 16.78
C GLY A 344 3.82 3.09 17.15
N ALA A 345 4.03 3.94 16.14
CA ALA A 345 4.63 5.26 16.33
C ALA A 345 3.69 6.21 17.08
N ALA A 346 4.26 7.13 17.88
CA ALA A 346 3.48 8.14 18.57
C ALA A 346 2.73 9.04 17.59
N PRO A 347 1.48 9.47 17.89
CA PRO A 347 0.68 10.32 17.00
C PRO A 347 1.40 11.58 16.52
N GLU A 348 2.19 12.23 17.40
CA GLU A 348 2.96 13.43 17.06
C GLU A 348 4.09 13.13 16.08
N SER A 349 4.71 11.93 16.16
CA SER A 349 5.75 11.49 15.22
C SER A 349 5.11 11.20 13.85
N VAL A 350 3.96 10.56 13.82
CA VAL A 350 3.18 10.29 12.60
C VAL A 350 2.81 11.61 11.91
N GLN A 351 2.24 12.58 12.64
CA GLN A 351 1.87 13.88 12.09
C GLN A 351 3.08 14.67 11.58
N ARG A 352 4.19 14.66 12.33
CA ARG A 352 5.44 15.31 11.90
C ARG A 352 6.00 14.69 10.63
N ALA A 353 6.02 13.36 10.52
CA ALA A 353 6.51 12.66 9.34
C ALA A 353 5.60 12.89 8.13
N ALA A 354 4.27 12.79 8.30
CA ALA A 354 3.28 12.99 7.24
C ALA A 354 3.31 14.42 6.65
N ASN A 355 3.78 15.41 7.42
CA ASN A 355 3.87 16.82 7.00
C ASN A 355 5.32 17.26 6.70
N SER A 356 6.30 16.36 6.63
CA SER A 356 7.72 16.70 6.46
C SER A 356 8.12 17.05 5.01
N ILE A 357 7.16 17.28 4.13
CA ILE A 357 7.37 17.71 2.73
C ILE A 357 6.48 18.91 2.38
N THR A 358 7.02 19.85 1.62
CA THR A 358 6.23 20.96 1.03
C THR A 358 5.89 20.64 -0.42
N LEU A 359 4.60 20.73 -0.71
CA LEU A 359 4.07 20.57 -2.08
C LEU A 359 3.86 21.97 -2.69
N ASN A 360 4.65 22.29 -3.69
CA ASN A 360 4.53 23.55 -4.45
C ASN A 360 3.40 23.46 -5.47
#